data_b5f5eeb559ffc5952604e30bf6ae9ba5
#
_entry.id   b5f5eeb559ffc5952604e30bf6ae9ba5
#
_cell.length_a   1.000
_cell.length_b   1.000
_cell.length_c   1.000
_cell.angle_alpha   90.00
_cell.angle_beta   90.00
_cell.angle_gamma   90.00
#
_symmetry.space_group_name_H-M   'P 1'
#
loop_
_entity.id
_entity.type
_entity.pdbx_description
1 polymer ?
#
loop_
_entity_poly.entity_id
_entity_poly.type
_entity_poly.pdbx_seq_one_letter_code
_entity_poly.pdbx_strand_id
1 'polypeptide(L)'
;MRDPLGRLFPGLPRSVRVVLDWVLTIAGAILIVFALKAWIVNPYRIPSSSMEPTLHCARPTAGCEARFSDRVLANRFIYRFRDPKRGEIIVFKTPPEAKVRCGAGGTFVKRLIGLPGEVVSERDGYVYINSRRLDEPYLKPERRDHEPPRTWPRIPAGHYFFMGDNRAQSCDSRVWGPVPRGNLIGEVFFVYWPPNRLGFR
;
A
#
# COMPACT_ATOMS: atom_id res chain seq x y z
N MET A 1 -8.43 -34.57 -25.60
CA MET A 1 -8.83 -34.00 -24.30
C MET A 1 -9.13 -35.15 -23.35
N ARG A 2 -8.50 -35.17 -22.18
CA ARG A 2 -8.80 -36.17 -21.15
C ARG A 2 -10.14 -35.79 -20.52
N ASP A 3 -11.11 -36.70 -20.52
CA ASP A 3 -12.44 -36.54 -19.91
C ASP A 3 -12.39 -37.11 -18.47
N PRO A 4 -12.03 -36.30 -17.46
CA PRO A 4 -11.89 -36.76 -16.07
C PRO A 4 -13.26 -37.13 -15.47
N LEU A 5 -14.33 -36.49 -15.90
CA LEU A 5 -15.69 -36.75 -15.41
C LEU A 5 -16.27 -38.05 -16.00
N GLY A 6 -15.82 -38.49 -17.17
CA GLY A 6 -16.22 -39.78 -17.76
C GLY A 6 -15.77 -40.98 -16.95
N ARG A 7 -14.68 -40.86 -16.16
CA ARG A 7 -14.24 -41.91 -15.24
C ARG A 7 -15.01 -41.92 -13.92
N LEU A 8 -15.45 -40.75 -13.44
CA LEU A 8 -16.17 -40.62 -12.17
C LEU A 8 -17.66 -40.89 -12.30
N PHE A 9 -18.27 -40.58 -13.46
CA PHE A 9 -19.68 -40.67 -13.69
C PHE A 9 -20.00 -41.32 -15.07
N PRO A 10 -19.73 -42.62 -15.23
CA PRO A 10 -19.90 -43.31 -16.55
C PRO A 10 -21.33 -43.36 -17.05
N GLY A 11 -22.33 -43.23 -16.17
CA GLY A 11 -23.75 -43.28 -16.52
C GLY A 11 -24.38 -41.97 -17.00
N LEU A 12 -23.65 -40.85 -16.99
CA LEU A 12 -24.18 -39.55 -17.42
C LEU A 12 -24.06 -39.35 -18.94
N PRO A 13 -25.09 -38.75 -19.60
CA PRO A 13 -25.00 -38.35 -21.00
C PRO A 13 -23.82 -37.40 -21.24
N ARG A 14 -23.18 -37.50 -22.43
CA ARG A 14 -22.02 -36.69 -22.78
C ARG A 14 -22.27 -35.17 -22.65
N SER A 15 -23.48 -34.72 -23.04
CA SER A 15 -23.89 -33.32 -22.92
C SER A 15 -23.89 -32.83 -21.47
N VAL A 16 -24.42 -33.64 -20.54
CA VAL A 16 -24.45 -33.31 -19.11
C VAL A 16 -23.03 -33.27 -18.53
N ARG A 17 -22.15 -34.18 -18.91
CA ARG A 17 -20.75 -34.17 -18.46
C ARG A 17 -20.00 -32.93 -18.92
N VAL A 18 -20.19 -32.49 -20.16
CA VAL A 18 -19.61 -31.26 -20.68
C VAL A 18 -20.06 -30.03 -19.91
N VAL A 19 -21.36 -29.93 -19.62
CA VAL A 19 -21.92 -28.83 -18.83
C VAL A 19 -21.34 -28.83 -17.40
N LEU A 20 -21.30 -30.00 -16.76
CA LEU A 20 -20.69 -30.12 -15.41
C LEU A 20 -19.22 -29.74 -15.38
N ASP A 21 -18.45 -30.12 -16.39
CA ASP A 21 -17.03 -29.75 -16.50
C ASP A 21 -16.84 -28.24 -16.57
N TRP A 22 -17.64 -27.55 -17.39
CA TRP A 22 -17.64 -26.10 -17.46
C TRP A 22 -18.06 -25.44 -16.13
N VAL A 23 -19.12 -25.93 -15.50
CA VAL A 23 -19.60 -25.40 -14.21
C VAL A 23 -18.54 -25.57 -13.13
N LEU A 24 -17.91 -26.73 -13.02
CA LEU A 24 -16.84 -26.98 -12.04
C LEU A 24 -15.61 -26.14 -12.30
N THR A 25 -15.24 -25.99 -13.58
CA THR A 25 -14.10 -25.15 -13.98
C THR A 25 -14.33 -23.68 -13.62
N ILE A 26 -15.51 -23.14 -13.95
CA ILE A 26 -15.88 -21.76 -13.63
C ILE A 26 -15.98 -21.56 -12.12
N ALA A 27 -16.65 -22.47 -11.41
CA ALA A 27 -16.75 -22.41 -9.96
C ALA A 27 -15.37 -22.47 -9.28
N GLY A 28 -14.50 -23.37 -9.74
CA GLY A 28 -13.12 -23.47 -9.25
C GLY A 28 -12.31 -22.20 -9.50
N ALA A 29 -12.40 -21.62 -10.69
CA ALA A 29 -11.75 -20.35 -11.03
C ALA A 29 -12.25 -19.19 -10.14
N ILE A 30 -13.57 -19.12 -9.93
CA ILE A 30 -14.18 -18.12 -9.04
C ILE A 30 -13.67 -18.28 -7.60
N LEU A 31 -13.67 -19.50 -7.07
CA LEU A 31 -13.16 -19.79 -5.72
C LEU A 31 -11.68 -19.40 -5.55
N ILE A 32 -10.84 -19.71 -6.54
CA ILE A 32 -9.42 -19.33 -6.53
C ILE A 32 -9.29 -17.80 -6.51
N VAL A 33 -10.04 -17.08 -7.36
CA VAL A 33 -10.00 -15.61 -7.37
C VAL A 33 -10.45 -15.02 -6.05
N PHE A 34 -11.53 -15.56 -5.44
CA PHE A 34 -11.99 -15.12 -4.13
C PHE A 34 -10.97 -15.41 -3.03
N ALA A 35 -10.34 -16.59 -3.04
CA ALA A 35 -9.29 -16.94 -2.10
C ALA A 35 -8.07 -16.01 -2.22
N LEU A 36 -7.60 -15.73 -3.44
CA LEU A 36 -6.51 -14.80 -3.69
C LEU A 36 -6.83 -13.39 -3.22
N LYS A 37 -8.04 -12.88 -3.51
CA LYS A 37 -8.49 -11.56 -3.04
C LYS A 37 -8.66 -11.50 -1.52
N ALA A 38 -9.22 -12.53 -0.91
CA ALA A 38 -9.48 -12.52 0.52
C ALA A 38 -8.19 -12.57 1.36
N TRP A 39 -7.15 -13.24 0.87
CA TRP A 39 -6.00 -13.64 1.69
C TRP A 39 -4.68 -13.00 1.28
N ILE A 40 -4.48 -12.69 0.01
CA ILE A 40 -3.15 -12.34 -0.53
C ILE A 40 -3.07 -10.91 -1.02
N VAL A 41 -4.00 -10.43 -1.85
CA VAL A 41 -3.86 -9.16 -2.57
C VAL A 41 -5.13 -8.33 -2.50
N ASN A 42 -5.00 -7.06 -2.07
CA ASN A 42 -6.09 -6.10 -2.13
C ASN A 42 -5.78 -4.96 -3.10
N PRO A 43 -6.75 -4.60 -3.96
CA PRO A 43 -6.65 -3.41 -4.79
C PRO A 43 -7.01 -2.15 -3.98
N TYR A 44 -6.24 -1.08 -4.18
CA TYR A 44 -6.51 0.25 -3.64
C TYR A 44 -6.42 1.29 -4.74
N ARG A 45 -7.22 2.36 -4.61
CA ARG A 45 -7.13 3.56 -5.43
C ARG A 45 -6.44 4.65 -4.64
N ILE A 46 -5.60 5.44 -5.29
CA ILE A 46 -4.89 6.56 -4.67
C ILE A 46 -5.75 7.83 -4.78
N PRO A 47 -6.35 8.33 -3.69
CA PRO A 47 -7.29 9.44 -3.74
C PRO A 47 -6.66 10.81 -3.54
N SER A 48 -5.43 10.89 -3.01
CA SER A 48 -4.81 12.16 -2.56
C SER A 48 -3.39 12.33 -3.08
N SER A 49 -2.93 13.58 -3.11
CA SER A 49 -1.61 13.99 -3.59
C SER A 49 -0.44 13.65 -2.67
N SER A 50 -0.69 13.09 -1.50
CA SER A 50 0.34 12.90 -0.47
C SER A 50 1.49 11.96 -0.86
N MET A 51 1.31 11.13 -1.89
CA MET A 51 2.32 10.21 -2.43
C MET A 51 2.83 10.61 -3.82
N GLU A 52 2.44 11.79 -4.31
CA GLU A 52 2.99 12.34 -5.55
C GLU A 52 4.51 12.60 -5.41
N PRO A 53 5.31 12.34 -6.42
CA PRO A 53 4.96 11.82 -7.74
C PRO A 53 5.02 10.29 -7.83
N THR A 54 5.33 9.59 -6.75
CA THR A 54 5.50 8.13 -6.75
C THR A 54 4.20 7.39 -7.10
N LEU A 55 3.10 7.80 -6.45
CA LEU A 55 1.75 7.34 -6.75
C LEU A 55 0.86 8.54 -7.05
N HIS A 56 0.21 8.50 -8.20
CA HIS A 56 -0.61 9.60 -8.67
C HIS A 56 -2.07 9.50 -8.22
N CYS A 57 -2.62 10.66 -7.86
CA CYS A 57 -4.06 10.87 -7.74
C CYS A 57 -4.60 11.59 -8.98
N ALA A 58 -5.93 11.59 -9.17
CA ALA A 58 -6.56 12.21 -10.33
C ALA A 58 -6.98 13.67 -10.07
N ARG A 59 -6.74 14.55 -11.06
CA ARG A 59 -7.39 15.86 -11.11
C ARG A 59 -8.92 15.71 -11.13
N PRO A 60 -9.69 16.66 -10.59
CA PRO A 60 -9.31 17.99 -10.14
C PRO A 60 -8.87 18.07 -8.67
N THR A 61 -8.62 16.95 -7.99
CA THR A 61 -8.19 16.97 -6.58
C THR A 61 -6.91 17.80 -6.42
N ALA A 62 -6.88 18.67 -5.44
CA ALA A 62 -5.76 19.58 -5.20
C ALA A 62 -4.42 18.82 -5.04
N GLY A 63 -3.39 19.31 -5.73
CA GLY A 63 -2.06 18.71 -5.73
C GLY A 63 -1.90 17.44 -6.58
N CYS A 64 -2.97 16.97 -7.23
CA CYS A 64 -2.90 15.82 -8.13
C CYS A 64 -2.42 16.22 -9.53
N GLU A 65 -1.44 15.49 -10.05
CA GLU A 65 -0.80 15.81 -11.33
C GLU A 65 -1.44 15.06 -12.53
N ALA A 66 -1.95 13.86 -12.28
CA ALA A 66 -2.40 12.96 -13.34
C ALA A 66 -3.87 13.13 -13.73
N ARG A 67 -4.23 12.64 -14.92
CA ARG A 67 -5.62 12.53 -15.38
C ARG A 67 -6.37 11.40 -14.66
N PHE A 68 -5.68 10.31 -14.34
CA PHE A 68 -6.24 9.12 -13.69
C PHE A 68 -5.47 8.80 -12.41
N SER A 69 -6.20 8.38 -11.38
CA SER A 69 -5.58 7.87 -10.15
C SER A 69 -4.94 6.53 -10.39
N ASP A 70 -3.77 6.33 -9.81
CA ASP A 70 -3.15 5.01 -9.74
C ASP A 70 -4.05 4.04 -8.95
N ARG A 71 -4.14 2.82 -9.46
CA ARG A 71 -4.70 1.68 -8.74
C ARG A 71 -3.58 0.70 -8.46
N VAL A 72 -3.42 0.38 -7.20
CA VAL A 72 -2.29 -0.40 -6.70
C VAL A 72 -2.76 -1.71 -6.09
N LEU A 73 -1.89 -2.70 -6.13
CA LEU A 73 -2.07 -3.96 -5.43
C LEU A 73 -1.19 -3.97 -4.18
N ALA A 74 -1.77 -4.29 -3.03
CA ALA A 74 -1.06 -4.47 -1.78
C ALA A 74 -1.05 -5.94 -1.35
N ASN A 75 0.15 -6.44 -1.01
CA ASN A 75 0.37 -7.78 -0.49
C ASN A 75 0.12 -7.79 1.02
N ARG A 76 -1.02 -8.36 1.44
CA ARG A 76 -1.42 -8.44 2.85
C ARG A 76 -0.70 -9.53 3.63
N PHE A 77 -0.11 -10.47 2.91
CA PHE A 77 0.43 -11.68 3.50
C PHE A 77 1.89 -11.56 3.91
N ILE A 78 2.62 -10.62 3.28
CA ILE A 78 4.06 -10.47 3.44
C ILE A 78 4.49 -10.25 4.89
N TYR A 79 3.76 -9.44 5.65
CA TYR A 79 4.10 -9.10 7.04
C TYR A 79 3.77 -10.19 8.08
N ARG A 80 3.28 -11.35 7.62
CA ARG A 80 3.21 -12.57 8.42
C ARG A 80 4.53 -13.31 8.47
N PHE A 81 5.40 -13.08 7.48
CA PHE A 81 6.67 -13.80 7.30
C PHE A 81 7.90 -12.95 7.55
N ARG A 82 7.76 -11.62 7.44
CA ARG A 82 8.87 -10.70 7.67
C ARG A 82 8.41 -9.40 8.28
N ASP A 83 9.35 -8.65 8.82
CA ASP A 83 9.09 -7.29 9.24
C ASP A 83 9.12 -6.31 8.05
N PRO A 84 8.39 -5.18 8.16
CA PRO A 84 8.46 -4.09 7.19
C PRO A 84 9.89 -3.53 7.09
N LYS A 85 10.30 -3.18 5.87
CA LYS A 85 11.62 -2.59 5.59
C LYS A 85 11.48 -1.11 5.28
N ARG A 86 12.46 -0.31 5.67
CA ARG A 86 12.53 1.11 5.30
C ARG A 86 12.47 1.29 3.79
N GLY A 87 11.72 2.29 3.35
CA GLY A 87 11.49 2.60 1.94
C GLY A 87 10.26 1.94 1.33
N GLU A 88 9.69 0.90 1.95
CA GLU A 88 8.48 0.27 1.46
C GLU A 88 7.28 1.22 1.49
N ILE A 89 6.44 1.14 0.47
CA ILE A 89 5.16 1.85 0.43
C ILE A 89 4.10 0.93 1.03
N ILE A 90 3.48 1.36 2.12
CA ILE A 90 2.61 0.50 2.93
C ILE A 90 1.22 1.08 3.03
N VAL A 91 0.22 0.20 2.87
CA VAL A 91 -1.18 0.46 3.19
C VAL A 91 -1.39 0.10 4.67
N PHE A 92 -1.97 1.02 5.44
CA PHE A 92 -2.23 0.81 6.85
C PHE A 92 -3.49 1.54 7.33
N LYS A 93 -4.05 1.10 8.46
CA LYS A 93 -5.10 1.83 9.18
C LYS A 93 -4.46 2.95 9.98
N THR A 94 -4.96 4.16 9.84
CA THR A 94 -4.47 5.31 10.61
C THR A 94 -4.78 5.15 12.09
N PRO A 95 -3.92 5.67 12.98
CA PRO A 95 -4.27 5.82 14.38
C PRO A 95 -5.40 6.85 14.56
N PRO A 96 -6.15 6.79 15.67
CA PRO A 96 -7.29 7.70 15.92
C PRO A 96 -6.91 9.18 15.83
N GLU A 97 -5.71 9.53 16.25
CA GLU A 97 -5.15 10.88 16.25
C GLU A 97 -5.11 11.50 14.84
N ALA A 98 -4.97 10.69 13.81
CA ALA A 98 -4.98 11.14 12.41
C ALA A 98 -6.32 11.80 12.04
N LYS A 99 -7.44 11.25 12.51
CA LYS A 99 -8.76 11.84 12.27
C LYS A 99 -8.89 13.21 12.93
N VAL A 100 -8.39 13.35 14.16
CA VAL A 100 -8.46 14.59 14.92
C VAL A 100 -7.56 15.67 14.34
N ARG A 101 -6.31 15.31 13.99
CA ARG A 101 -5.29 16.27 13.58
C ARG A 101 -5.30 16.62 12.09
N CYS A 102 -5.75 15.69 11.24
CA CYS A 102 -5.73 15.84 9.78
C CYS A 102 -7.12 15.90 9.15
N GLY A 103 -8.18 15.78 9.95
CA GLY A 103 -9.55 15.72 9.43
C GLY A 103 -9.87 14.46 8.60
N ALA A 104 -8.94 13.52 8.51
CA ALA A 104 -9.09 12.32 7.71
C ALA A 104 -8.56 11.10 8.46
N GLY A 105 -9.30 10.00 8.37
CA GLY A 105 -8.95 8.72 8.99
C GLY A 105 -9.24 7.55 8.06
N GLY A 106 -9.01 6.33 8.55
CA GLY A 106 -9.29 5.10 7.81
C GLY A 106 -8.03 4.46 7.23
N THR A 107 -7.98 4.22 5.93
CA THR A 107 -6.85 3.54 5.29
C THR A 107 -5.99 4.54 4.51
N PHE A 108 -4.72 4.60 4.87
CA PHE A 108 -3.73 5.45 4.20
C PHE A 108 -2.65 4.63 3.52
N VAL A 109 -1.98 5.27 2.56
CA VAL A 109 -0.80 4.77 1.88
C VAL A 109 0.33 5.77 2.11
N LYS A 110 1.44 5.34 2.70
CA LYS A 110 2.63 6.17 2.95
C LYS A 110 3.90 5.32 2.81
N ARG A 111 5.04 6.00 2.79
CA ARG A 111 6.34 5.33 2.80
C ARG A 111 6.85 5.14 4.22
N LEU A 112 7.38 3.97 4.50
CA LEU A 112 8.01 3.64 5.77
C LEU A 112 9.38 4.33 5.86
N ILE A 113 9.53 5.21 6.81
CA ILE A 113 10.74 6.02 7.03
C ILE A 113 11.51 5.61 8.27
N GLY A 114 10.84 5.47 9.41
CA GLY A 114 11.49 5.13 10.68
C GLY A 114 11.08 3.76 11.19
N LEU A 115 12.05 3.01 11.69
CA LEU A 115 11.89 1.68 12.26
C LEU A 115 11.83 1.73 13.79
N PRO A 116 11.33 0.68 14.48
CA PRO A 116 11.32 0.61 15.94
C PRO A 116 12.69 0.89 16.55
N GLY A 117 12.73 1.71 17.62
CA GLY A 117 13.95 2.07 18.32
C GLY A 117 14.75 3.22 17.70
N GLU A 118 14.36 3.75 16.56
CA GLU A 118 15.04 4.87 15.91
C GLU A 118 14.47 6.22 16.32
N VAL A 119 15.30 7.24 16.13
CA VAL A 119 14.92 8.66 16.26
C VAL A 119 14.89 9.26 14.87
N VAL A 120 13.74 9.80 14.49
CA VAL A 120 13.54 10.54 13.24
C VAL A 120 13.70 12.04 13.52
N SER A 121 14.44 12.73 12.69
CA SER A 121 14.48 14.20 12.68
C SER A 121 14.44 14.72 11.25
N GLU A 122 13.98 15.96 11.09
CA GLU A 122 13.93 16.67 9.82
C GLU A 122 14.60 18.03 9.96
N ARG A 123 15.44 18.39 9.00
CA ARG A 123 16.13 19.68 8.94
C ARG A 123 16.34 20.06 7.48
N ASP A 124 15.98 21.29 7.13
CA ASP A 124 16.11 21.84 5.78
C ASP A 124 15.46 20.95 4.69
N GLY A 125 14.33 20.31 5.03
CA GLY A 125 13.63 19.39 4.15
C GLY A 125 14.30 18.02 3.97
N TYR A 126 15.34 17.70 4.75
CA TYR A 126 16.01 16.41 4.74
C TYR A 126 15.74 15.61 6.01
N VAL A 127 15.46 14.33 5.84
CA VAL A 127 15.23 13.41 6.95
C VAL A 127 16.53 12.78 7.42
N TYR A 128 16.63 12.64 8.73
CA TYR A 128 17.75 11.99 9.42
C TYR A 128 17.21 10.87 10.31
N ILE A 129 17.91 9.75 10.30
CA ILE A 129 17.65 8.61 11.18
C ILE A 129 18.84 8.45 12.11
N ASN A 130 18.62 8.57 13.42
CA ASN A 130 19.70 8.54 14.43
C ASN A 130 20.85 9.49 14.05
N SER A 131 20.51 10.72 13.65
CA SER A 131 21.42 11.78 13.21
C SER A 131 22.14 11.54 11.87
N ARG A 132 21.89 10.42 11.18
CA ARG A 132 22.44 10.14 9.86
C ARG A 132 21.42 10.49 8.78
N ARG A 133 21.81 11.30 7.79
CA ARG A 133 20.94 11.69 6.68
C ARG A 133 20.46 10.46 5.92
N LEU A 134 19.14 10.40 5.70
CA LEU A 134 18.51 9.38 4.87
C LEU A 134 18.68 9.74 3.38
N ASP A 135 19.08 8.78 2.58
CA ASP A 135 19.04 8.90 1.12
C ASP A 135 17.62 8.66 0.61
N GLU A 136 17.09 9.63 -0.13
CA GLU A 136 15.70 9.65 -0.60
C GLU A 136 15.63 9.98 -2.10
N PRO A 137 16.10 9.07 -2.98
CA PRO A 137 16.14 9.32 -4.42
C PRO A 137 14.77 9.46 -5.07
N TYR A 138 13.73 8.97 -4.41
CA TYR A 138 12.33 9.07 -4.84
C TYR A 138 11.72 10.46 -4.60
N LEU A 139 12.36 11.29 -3.78
CA LEU A 139 11.83 12.58 -3.35
C LEU A 139 12.37 13.72 -4.20
N LYS A 140 11.50 14.37 -4.95
CA LYS A 140 11.86 15.56 -5.73
C LYS A 140 12.11 16.78 -4.83
N PRO A 141 13.05 17.69 -5.17
CA PRO A 141 13.34 18.87 -4.37
C PRO A 141 12.09 19.72 -4.06
N GLU A 142 11.24 19.96 -5.05
CA GLU A 142 10.01 20.75 -4.93
C GLU A 142 8.93 20.12 -4.05
N ARG A 143 9.12 18.86 -3.64
CA ARG A 143 8.21 18.13 -2.75
C ARG A 143 8.69 18.06 -1.31
N ARG A 144 9.86 18.63 -1.03
CA ARG A 144 10.39 18.70 0.33
C ARG A 144 9.58 19.65 1.19
N ASP A 145 9.56 19.38 2.47
CA ASP A 145 9.01 20.27 3.48
C ASP A 145 10.10 21.28 3.89
N HIS A 146 9.74 22.56 4.02
CA HIS A 146 10.64 23.61 4.47
C HIS A 146 10.26 24.14 5.86
N GLU A 147 9.55 23.31 6.64
CA GLU A 147 9.23 23.60 8.02
C GLU A 147 10.49 23.68 8.90
N PRO A 148 10.44 24.38 10.04
CA PRO A 148 11.53 24.46 10.98
C PRO A 148 12.03 23.06 11.40
N PRO A 149 13.32 22.93 11.78
CA PRO A 149 13.88 21.66 12.22
C PRO A 149 13.06 21.02 13.34
N ARG A 150 12.79 19.74 13.20
CA ARG A 150 11.99 18.94 14.16
C ARG A 150 12.68 17.62 14.48
N THR A 151 12.50 17.16 15.70
CA THR A 151 12.91 15.81 16.12
C THR A 151 11.73 15.16 16.83
N TRP A 152 11.41 13.94 16.44
CA TRP A 152 10.35 13.17 17.05
C TRP A 152 10.91 12.24 18.12
N PRO A 153 10.11 11.87 19.14
CA PRO A 153 10.52 10.89 20.14
C PRO A 153 10.96 9.57 19.50
N ARG A 154 11.79 8.83 20.21
CA ARG A 154 12.22 7.49 19.78
C ARG A 154 11.00 6.65 19.46
N ILE A 155 11.01 6.00 18.32
CA ILE A 155 9.92 5.13 17.86
C ILE A 155 9.80 3.94 18.80
N PRO A 156 8.63 3.69 19.40
CA PRO A 156 8.44 2.56 20.32
C PRO A 156 8.61 1.21 19.61
N ALA A 157 8.89 0.17 20.38
CA ALA A 157 8.90 -1.20 19.86
C ALA A 157 7.55 -1.52 19.20
N GLY A 158 7.60 -2.21 18.06
CA GLY A 158 6.40 -2.57 17.30
C GLY A 158 5.68 -1.40 16.63
N HIS A 159 6.28 -0.22 16.54
CA HIS A 159 5.74 0.94 15.84
C HIS A 159 6.64 1.38 14.69
N TYR A 160 6.05 2.07 13.73
CA TYR A 160 6.70 2.49 12.50
C TYR A 160 6.35 3.95 12.17
N PHE A 161 7.31 4.69 11.64
CA PHE A 161 7.13 6.10 11.29
C PHE A 161 6.98 6.26 9.77
N PHE A 162 5.86 6.81 9.33
CA PHE A 162 5.49 6.95 7.94
C PHE A 162 5.51 8.40 7.47
N MET A 163 5.96 8.62 6.24
CA MET A 163 5.88 9.93 5.60
C MET A 163 5.35 9.79 4.17
N GLY A 164 4.66 10.83 3.69
CA GLY A 164 4.29 10.91 2.29
C GLY A 164 5.48 11.34 1.42
N ASP A 165 5.48 10.96 0.15
CA ASP A 165 6.51 11.39 -0.80
C ASP A 165 6.30 12.84 -1.26
N ASN A 166 5.10 13.38 -1.10
CA ASN A 166 4.82 14.82 -1.19
C ASN A 166 4.86 15.44 0.21
N ARG A 167 6.05 15.68 0.75
CA ARG A 167 6.30 16.14 2.13
C ARG A 167 5.49 17.38 2.51
N ALA A 168 5.46 18.37 1.63
CA ALA A 168 4.75 19.62 1.86
C ALA A 168 3.23 19.46 1.89
N GLN A 169 2.67 18.40 1.29
CA GLN A 169 1.21 18.18 1.22
C GLN A 169 0.80 16.84 1.84
N SER A 170 1.56 16.36 2.82
CA SER A 170 1.26 15.10 3.47
C SER A 170 0.99 15.29 4.95
N CYS A 171 -0.21 14.97 5.39
CA CYS A 171 -0.46 14.69 6.78
C CYS A 171 -0.07 13.24 7.07
N ASP A 172 0.91 13.02 7.96
CA ASP A 172 1.53 11.72 8.21
C ASP A 172 2.09 11.62 9.64
N SER A 173 3.01 10.69 9.91
CA SER A 173 3.53 10.47 11.26
C SER A 173 4.22 11.68 11.89
N ARG A 174 4.59 12.69 11.11
CA ARG A 174 5.07 13.97 11.62
C ARG A 174 4.02 14.70 12.47
N VAL A 175 2.74 14.43 12.19
CA VAL A 175 1.59 15.07 12.83
C VAL A 175 0.97 14.16 13.90
N TRP A 176 0.70 12.89 13.59
CA TRP A 176 0.00 11.97 14.51
C TRP A 176 0.89 10.98 15.25
N GLY A 177 2.20 10.91 14.91
CA GLY A 177 3.13 9.98 15.54
C GLY A 177 3.25 8.62 14.86
N PRO A 178 3.98 7.68 15.49
CA PRO A 178 4.22 6.35 14.96
C PRO A 178 2.95 5.49 14.89
N VAL A 179 2.91 4.56 13.94
CA VAL A 179 1.79 3.65 13.67
C VAL A 179 2.12 2.26 14.21
N PRO A 180 1.24 1.63 15.00
CA PRO A 180 1.44 0.27 15.50
C PRO A 180 1.52 -0.77 14.37
N ARG A 181 2.34 -1.82 14.54
CA ARG A 181 2.47 -2.94 13.58
C ARG A 181 1.13 -3.58 13.23
N GLY A 182 0.22 -3.71 14.20
CA GLY A 182 -1.11 -4.29 13.99
C GLY A 182 -2.01 -3.51 13.04
N ASN A 183 -1.69 -2.25 12.76
CA ASN A 183 -2.41 -1.42 11.81
C ASN A 183 -1.96 -1.63 10.37
N LEU A 184 -0.81 -2.29 10.13
CA LEU A 184 -0.28 -2.51 8.78
C LEU A 184 -1.15 -3.51 8.05
N ILE A 185 -1.54 -3.15 6.83
CA ILE A 185 -2.40 -3.99 5.98
C ILE A 185 -1.55 -4.75 4.97
N GLY A 186 -0.61 -4.07 4.28
CA GLY A 186 0.22 -4.72 3.30
C GLY A 186 1.13 -3.76 2.53
N GLU A 187 2.15 -4.34 1.89
CA GLU A 187 3.08 -3.64 1.01
C GLU A 187 2.46 -3.39 -0.35
N VAL A 188 2.53 -2.16 -0.84
CA VAL A 188 2.21 -1.84 -2.25
C VAL A 188 3.35 -2.34 -3.11
N PHE A 189 3.08 -3.30 -3.97
CA PHE A 189 4.12 -3.92 -4.82
C PHE A 189 3.89 -3.69 -6.31
N PHE A 190 2.66 -3.37 -6.75
CA PHE A 190 2.36 -3.23 -8.16
C PHE A 190 1.29 -2.16 -8.43
N VAL A 191 1.53 -1.34 -9.46
CA VAL A 191 0.52 -0.43 -10.04
C VAL A 191 -0.09 -1.14 -11.25
N TYR A 192 -1.41 -1.39 -11.23
CA TYR A 192 -2.10 -2.10 -12.31
C TYR A 192 -2.97 -1.20 -13.18
N TRP A 193 -3.08 0.08 -12.85
CA TRP A 193 -3.79 1.10 -13.61
C TRP A 193 -3.21 2.49 -13.29
N PRO A 194 -3.12 3.42 -14.23
CA PRO A 194 -3.48 3.31 -15.66
C PRO A 194 -2.42 2.53 -16.48
N PRO A 195 -2.73 2.11 -17.74
CA PRO A 195 -1.85 1.25 -18.54
C PRO A 195 -0.43 1.79 -18.75
N ASN A 196 -0.27 3.10 -18.87
CA ASN A 196 1.04 3.76 -19.03
C ASN A 196 1.87 3.83 -17.73
N ARG A 197 1.36 3.31 -16.61
CA ARG A 197 2.04 3.32 -15.30
C ARG A 197 2.16 1.93 -14.69
N LEU A 198 1.84 0.89 -15.46
CA LEU A 198 2.00 -0.50 -15.02
C LEU A 198 3.43 -0.76 -14.57
N GLY A 199 3.60 -1.35 -13.39
CA GLY A 199 4.94 -1.71 -12.90
C GLY A 199 5.01 -1.98 -11.40
N PHE A 200 6.12 -2.61 -11.02
CA PHE A 200 6.45 -2.85 -9.62
C PHE A 200 6.92 -1.58 -8.92
N ARG A 201 6.75 -1.56 -7.59
CA ARG A 201 7.11 -0.44 -6.72
C ARG A 201 7.96 -0.91 -5.57
#